data_534341089fbbdc9ce6fbc6e0a2662961
#
_entry.id   534341089fbbdc9ce6fbc6e0a2662961
#
_cell.length_a   1.000
_cell.length_b   1.000
_cell.length_c   1.000
_cell.angle_alpha   90.00
_cell.angle_beta   90.00
_cell.angle_gamma   90.00
#
_symmetry.space_group_name_H-M   'P 1'
#
loop_
_entity.id
_entity.type
_entity.pdbx_description
1 polymer ?
#
loop_
_entity_poly.entity_id
_entity_poly.type
_entity_poly.pdbx_seq_one_letter_code
_entity_poly.pdbx_strand_id
1 'polypeptide(L)'
;DPFYAGDSRGYQCIERKQEKIDKLGMIVVALEKYRPAVHLERALMAVRFSDEIFGTQFHPEADPTGFVKNLEDEKNKTAMIETFGMEKYLETIDRMNDEDKIVLTQAQIIPRFLKFASEKIAKNLAYS
;
A
#
# COMPACT_ATOMS: atom_id res chain seq x y z
N ASP A 1 10.30 -7.47 -5.42
CA ASP A 1 11.13 -6.42 -4.84
C ASP A 1 10.33 -5.64 -3.80
N PRO A 2 10.96 -5.18 -2.72
CA PRO A 2 10.28 -4.33 -1.74
C PRO A 2 9.86 -3.00 -2.39
N PHE A 3 8.69 -2.51 -1.99
CA PHE A 3 8.21 -1.19 -2.39
C PHE A 3 7.77 -0.41 -1.13
N TYR A 4 7.66 0.90 -1.26
CA TYR A 4 7.29 1.80 -0.18
C TYR A 4 5.89 2.35 -0.45
N ALA A 5 5.03 2.34 0.57
CA ALA A 5 3.66 2.82 0.46
C ALA A 5 3.25 3.55 1.73
N GLY A 6 2.41 4.57 1.57
CA GLY A 6 1.75 5.23 2.70
C GLY A 6 0.75 4.27 3.34
N ASP A 7 0.88 4.07 4.64
CA ASP A 7 0.01 3.18 5.41
C ASP A 7 -0.37 3.86 6.74
N SER A 8 -1.67 4.03 6.95
CA SER A 8 -2.21 4.58 8.19
C SER A 8 -3.42 3.75 8.57
N ARG A 9 -3.23 2.83 9.51
CA ARG A 9 -4.27 1.88 9.92
C ARG A 9 -4.28 1.63 11.41
N GLY A 10 -5.48 1.48 12.00
CA GLY A 10 -5.67 0.99 13.38
C GLY A 10 -5.81 -0.53 13.47
N TYR A 11 -6.09 -1.20 12.34
CA TYR A 11 -6.27 -2.65 12.23
C TYR A 11 -5.53 -3.18 11.02
N GLN A 12 -5.21 -4.47 11.02
CA GLN A 12 -4.57 -5.12 9.89
C GLN A 12 -5.30 -6.40 9.49
N CYS A 13 -5.36 -6.66 8.17
CA CYS A 13 -5.80 -7.95 7.65
C CYS A 13 -4.63 -8.93 7.71
N ILE A 14 -4.88 -10.09 8.28
CA ILE A 14 -3.92 -11.19 8.33
C ILE A 14 -4.51 -12.42 7.67
N GLU A 15 -3.65 -13.25 7.08
CA GLU A 15 -4.05 -14.52 6.52
C GLU A 15 -4.20 -15.56 7.64
N ARG A 16 -5.41 -16.10 7.82
CA ARG A 16 -5.65 -17.18 8.77
C ARG A 16 -6.06 -18.50 8.11
N LYS A 17 -6.45 -18.50 6.83
CA LYS A 17 -6.98 -19.68 6.15
C LYS A 17 -6.63 -19.67 4.67
N GLN A 18 -5.42 -20.12 4.33
CA GLN A 18 -4.96 -20.25 2.94
C GLN A 18 -5.98 -21.02 2.08
N GLU A 19 -6.58 -22.09 2.59
CA GLU A 19 -7.61 -22.86 1.89
C GLU A 19 -8.80 -22.02 1.41
N LYS A 20 -9.18 -20.97 2.15
CA LYS A 20 -10.26 -20.06 1.73
C LYS A 20 -9.82 -19.15 0.61
N ILE A 21 -8.58 -18.64 0.69
CA ILE A 21 -7.99 -17.80 -0.34
C ILE A 21 -7.94 -18.57 -1.66
N ASP A 22 -7.44 -19.79 -1.62
CA ASP A 22 -7.33 -20.68 -2.78
C ASP A 22 -8.69 -21.02 -3.35
N LYS A 23 -9.65 -21.38 -2.49
CA LYS A 23 -11.03 -21.71 -2.91
C LYS A 23 -11.75 -20.54 -3.58
N LEU A 24 -11.45 -19.31 -3.17
CA LEU A 24 -12.03 -18.10 -3.76
C LEU A 24 -11.25 -17.61 -4.99
N GLY A 25 -10.15 -18.27 -5.36
CA GLY A 25 -9.30 -17.86 -6.47
C GLY A 25 -8.56 -16.55 -6.22
N MET A 26 -8.42 -16.15 -4.96
CA MET A 26 -7.73 -14.93 -4.58
C MET A 26 -6.21 -15.11 -4.65
N ILE A 27 -5.49 -14.06 -4.96
CA ILE A 27 -4.03 -14.06 -5.01
C ILE A 27 -3.49 -13.00 -4.05
N VAL A 28 -2.71 -13.42 -3.06
CA VAL A 28 -1.96 -12.50 -2.21
C VAL A 28 -0.79 -11.94 -3.02
N VAL A 29 -0.81 -10.65 -3.30
CA VAL A 29 0.18 -9.97 -4.16
C VAL A 29 1.30 -9.37 -3.34
N ALA A 30 1.00 -8.86 -2.15
CA ALA A 30 1.99 -8.26 -1.27
C ALA A 30 1.70 -8.53 0.20
N LEU A 31 2.77 -8.78 0.95
CA LEU A 31 2.77 -8.91 2.41
C LEU A 31 3.59 -7.80 3.03
N GLU A 32 3.25 -7.46 4.27
CA GLU A 32 4.06 -6.56 5.09
C GLU A 32 5.51 -7.02 5.16
N LYS A 33 6.45 -6.07 5.21
CA LYS A 33 7.88 -6.37 5.37
C LYS A 33 8.10 -7.24 6.61
N TYR A 34 8.90 -8.29 6.48
CA TYR A 34 9.30 -9.10 7.62
C TYR A 34 10.13 -8.26 8.61
N ARG A 35 9.75 -8.30 9.87
CA ARG A 35 10.42 -7.62 10.98
C ARG A 35 10.73 -8.65 12.08
N PRO A 36 12.00 -9.08 12.25
CA PRO A 36 12.37 -10.16 13.19
C PRO A 36 11.97 -9.89 14.64
N ALA A 37 11.95 -8.62 15.06
CA ALA A 37 11.60 -8.22 16.43
C ALA A 37 10.09 -8.10 16.67
N VAL A 38 9.25 -8.30 15.66
CA VAL A 38 7.78 -8.19 15.77
C VAL A 38 7.18 -9.59 15.72
N HIS A 39 6.63 -10.04 16.83
CA HIS A 39 5.99 -11.37 16.96
C HIS A 39 4.54 -11.41 16.46
N LEU A 40 4.14 -10.47 15.62
CA LEU A 40 2.83 -10.44 15.00
C LEU A 40 2.89 -11.05 13.60
N GLU A 41 1.79 -11.65 13.19
CA GLU A 41 1.61 -12.15 11.83
C GLU A 41 1.69 -10.98 10.83
N ARG A 42 2.34 -11.22 9.68
CA ARG A 42 2.49 -10.22 8.63
C ARG A 42 1.13 -9.86 8.03
N ALA A 43 0.88 -8.57 7.87
CA ALA A 43 -0.34 -8.10 7.24
C ALA A 43 -0.39 -8.42 5.74
N LEU A 44 -1.60 -8.71 5.24
CA LEU A 44 -1.90 -8.75 3.81
C LEU A 44 -1.94 -7.32 3.28
N MET A 45 -0.93 -6.91 2.53
CA MET A 45 -0.82 -5.54 2.03
C MET A 45 -1.54 -5.33 0.70
N ALA A 46 -1.58 -6.36 -0.15
CA ALA A 46 -2.34 -6.31 -1.40
C ALA A 46 -2.86 -7.70 -1.78
N VAL A 47 -4.11 -7.74 -2.24
CA VAL A 47 -4.80 -8.95 -2.67
C VAL A 47 -5.52 -8.69 -3.99
N ARG A 48 -5.34 -9.58 -4.96
CA ARG A 48 -6.18 -9.65 -6.15
C ARG A 48 -7.34 -10.61 -5.88
N PHE A 49 -8.55 -10.11 -5.91
CA PHE A 49 -9.77 -10.91 -5.74
C PHE A 49 -10.26 -11.50 -7.08
N SER A 50 -10.08 -10.74 -8.16
CA SER A 50 -10.38 -11.14 -9.54
C SER A 50 -9.53 -10.32 -10.52
N ASP A 51 -9.76 -10.49 -11.82
CA ASP A 51 -9.13 -9.65 -12.84
C ASP A 51 -9.58 -8.17 -12.77
N GLU A 52 -10.72 -7.91 -12.14
CA GLU A 52 -11.34 -6.58 -12.06
C GLU A 52 -11.30 -5.97 -10.66
N ILE A 53 -10.96 -6.77 -9.63
CA ILE A 53 -10.99 -6.34 -8.23
C ILE A 53 -9.63 -6.55 -7.58
N PHE A 54 -9.03 -5.44 -7.18
CA PHE A 54 -7.76 -5.40 -6.47
C PHE A 54 -7.88 -4.55 -5.20
N GLY A 55 -7.48 -5.11 -4.07
CA GLY A 55 -7.54 -4.44 -2.78
C GLY A 55 -6.16 -4.22 -2.18
N THR A 56 -5.97 -3.09 -1.52
CA THR A 56 -4.75 -2.74 -0.80
C THR A 56 -5.07 -2.31 0.62
N GLN A 57 -4.19 -2.59 1.57
CA GLN A 57 -4.22 -2.00 2.91
C GLN A 57 -3.50 -0.66 2.98
N PHE A 58 -2.53 -0.45 2.13
CA PHE A 58 -1.85 0.83 1.97
C PHE A 58 -2.61 1.73 0.99
N HIS A 59 -2.21 2.98 0.93
CA HIS A 59 -2.77 4.00 0.05
C HIS A 59 -1.92 4.15 -1.22
N PRO A 60 -2.22 3.42 -2.31
CA PRO A 60 -1.48 3.55 -3.58
C PRO A 60 -1.74 4.89 -4.27
N GLU A 61 -2.83 5.57 -3.91
CA GLU A 61 -3.21 6.90 -4.37
C GLU A 61 -2.57 8.04 -3.57
N ALA A 62 -1.82 7.72 -2.50
CA ALA A 62 -1.27 8.73 -1.62
C ALA A 62 -0.41 9.74 -2.39
N ASP A 63 -0.75 11.02 -2.27
CA ASP A 63 0.02 12.13 -2.79
C ASP A 63 1.16 12.49 -1.81
N PRO A 64 2.42 12.17 -2.14
CA PRO A 64 3.54 12.47 -1.26
C PRO A 64 3.66 13.96 -0.95
N THR A 65 3.43 14.81 -1.93
CA THR A 65 3.53 16.27 -1.77
C THR A 65 2.48 16.81 -0.81
N GLY A 66 1.23 16.39 -0.98
CA GLY A 66 0.14 16.76 -0.07
C GLY A 66 0.36 16.20 1.33
N PHE A 67 0.89 14.99 1.45
CA PHE A 67 1.21 14.38 2.73
C PHE A 67 2.32 15.14 3.48
N VAL A 68 3.41 15.52 2.79
CA VAL A 68 4.50 16.32 3.36
C VAL A 68 3.97 17.65 3.87
N LYS A 69 3.19 18.39 3.06
CA LYS A 69 2.58 19.65 3.50
C LYS A 69 1.72 19.49 4.75
N ASN A 70 0.97 18.39 4.83
CA ASN A 70 0.16 18.11 6.02
C ASN A 70 1.03 17.82 7.25
N LEU A 71 2.14 17.09 7.09
CA LEU A 71 3.09 16.82 8.18
C LEU A 71 3.89 18.05 8.62
N GLU A 72 4.09 19.03 7.75
CA GLU A 72 4.78 20.29 8.04
C GLU A 72 3.87 21.29 8.76
N ASP A 73 2.56 21.10 8.78
CA ASP A 73 1.66 21.87 9.62
C ASP A 73 2.05 21.73 11.09
N GLU A 74 2.17 22.84 11.80
CA GLU A 74 2.70 22.87 13.18
C GLU A 74 1.99 21.93 14.15
N LYS A 75 0.67 21.79 14.02
CA LYS A 75 -0.12 20.89 14.87
C LYS A 75 0.21 19.42 14.60
N ASN A 76 0.26 19.03 13.34
CA ASN A 76 0.51 17.66 12.92
C ASN A 76 1.96 17.27 13.18
N LYS A 77 2.90 18.17 12.92
CA LYS A 77 4.32 18.04 13.22
C LYS A 77 4.55 17.80 14.71
N THR A 78 3.99 18.65 15.56
CA THR A 78 4.10 18.51 17.01
C THR A 78 3.53 17.16 17.47
N ALA A 79 2.33 16.81 17.04
CA ALA A 79 1.69 15.54 17.40
C ALA A 79 2.51 14.32 16.97
N MET A 80 3.07 14.35 15.77
CA MET A 80 3.91 13.26 15.26
C MET A 80 5.23 13.14 16.04
N ILE A 81 5.88 14.26 16.34
CA ILE A 81 7.14 14.28 17.11
C ILE A 81 6.90 13.80 18.55
N GLU A 82 5.82 14.23 19.19
CA GLU A 82 5.45 13.78 20.53
C GLU A 82 5.16 12.26 20.58
N THR A 83 4.54 11.72 19.53
CA THR A 83 4.14 10.31 19.49
C THR A 83 5.28 9.40 19.08
N PHE A 84 6.08 9.78 18.09
CA PHE A 84 7.04 8.89 17.41
C PHE A 84 8.50 9.39 17.48
N GLY A 85 8.74 10.61 17.93
CA GLY A 85 10.05 11.23 18.01
C GLY A 85 10.47 11.97 16.74
N MET A 86 11.42 12.90 16.90
CA MET A 86 11.95 13.73 15.83
C MET A 86 12.61 12.92 14.71
N GLU A 87 13.37 11.89 15.07
CA GLU A 87 14.04 11.01 14.09
C GLU A 87 13.03 10.38 13.14
N LYS A 88 11.93 9.85 13.68
CA LYS A 88 10.87 9.24 12.87
C LYS A 88 10.14 10.25 11.99
N TYR A 89 9.93 11.46 12.48
CA TYR A 89 9.38 12.56 11.68
C TYR A 89 10.26 12.85 10.46
N LEU A 90 11.57 13.08 10.68
CA LEU A 90 12.53 13.38 9.61
C LEU A 90 12.66 12.22 8.61
N GLU A 91 12.75 10.99 9.10
CA GLU A 91 12.76 9.79 8.23
C GLU A 91 11.52 9.70 7.34
N THR A 92 10.35 10.05 7.88
CA THR A 92 9.10 10.02 7.12
C THR A 92 9.08 11.08 6.02
N ILE A 93 9.50 12.31 6.32
CA ILE A 93 9.63 13.39 5.32
C ILE A 93 10.61 12.99 4.21
N ASP A 94 11.78 12.46 4.57
CA ASP A 94 12.79 12.01 3.62
C ASP A 94 12.24 10.93 2.67
N ARG A 95 11.55 9.92 3.22
CA ARG A 95 10.96 8.84 2.42
C ARG A 95 9.82 9.29 1.51
N MET A 96 9.06 10.32 1.91
CA MET A 96 7.99 10.88 1.08
C MET A 96 8.54 11.70 -0.09
N ASN A 97 9.71 12.32 0.08
CA ASN A 97 10.38 13.09 -0.97
C ASN A 97 11.26 12.25 -1.91
N ASP A 98 11.46 10.97 -1.60
CA ASP A 98 12.27 10.06 -2.40
C ASP A 98 11.45 9.53 -3.59
N GLU A 99 11.88 9.88 -4.81
CA GLU A 99 11.20 9.53 -6.06
C GLU A 99 11.13 8.01 -6.30
N ASP A 100 12.07 7.26 -5.77
CA ASP A 100 12.13 5.80 -5.90
C ASP A 100 11.27 5.05 -4.87
N LYS A 101 10.55 5.77 -4.02
CA LYS A 101 9.71 5.18 -2.96
C LYS A 101 8.22 5.41 -3.20
N ILE A 102 7.60 6.34 -2.47
CA ILE A 102 6.14 6.56 -2.52
C ILE A 102 5.71 7.05 -3.89
N VAL A 103 6.46 7.96 -4.50
CA VAL A 103 6.19 8.50 -5.84
C VAL A 103 6.14 7.36 -6.88
N LEU A 104 7.12 6.44 -6.85
CA LEU A 104 7.16 5.30 -7.74
C LEU A 104 5.95 4.37 -7.54
N THR A 105 5.56 4.11 -6.29
CA THR A 105 4.40 3.27 -5.97
C THR A 105 3.11 3.88 -6.52
N GLN A 106 2.89 5.18 -6.32
CA GLN A 106 1.74 5.92 -6.87
C GLN A 106 1.70 5.81 -8.40
N ALA A 107 2.84 6.01 -9.07
CA ALA A 107 2.93 5.97 -10.53
C ALA A 107 2.75 4.57 -11.13
N GLN A 108 2.89 3.50 -10.34
CA GLN A 108 2.91 2.12 -10.86
C GLN A 108 1.64 1.33 -10.51
N ILE A 109 1.16 1.37 -9.27
CA ILE A 109 0.14 0.41 -8.80
C ILE A 109 -1.20 0.64 -9.51
N ILE A 110 -1.82 1.80 -9.35
CA ILE A 110 -3.13 2.10 -9.93
C ILE A 110 -3.09 2.10 -11.46
N PRO A 111 -2.14 2.80 -12.13
CA PRO A 111 -2.11 2.81 -13.58
C PRO A 111 -1.94 1.42 -14.21
N ARG A 112 -1.10 0.56 -13.63
CA ARG A 112 -0.92 -0.81 -14.13
C ARG A 112 -2.14 -1.67 -13.93
N PHE A 113 -2.81 -1.56 -12.78
CA PHE A 113 -4.06 -2.27 -12.54
C PHE A 113 -5.14 -1.85 -13.54
N LEU A 114 -5.36 -0.55 -13.72
CA LEU A 114 -6.36 -0.04 -14.67
C LEU A 114 -6.06 -0.47 -16.10
N LYS A 115 -4.81 -0.43 -16.53
CA LYS A 115 -4.39 -0.92 -17.85
C LYS A 115 -4.70 -2.41 -18.00
N PHE A 116 -4.31 -3.23 -17.04
CA PHE A 116 -4.59 -4.67 -17.06
C PHE A 116 -6.09 -4.97 -17.11
N ALA A 117 -6.89 -4.34 -16.27
CA ALA A 117 -8.33 -4.53 -16.23
C ALA A 117 -8.99 -4.12 -17.54
N SER A 118 -8.62 -2.97 -18.11
CA SER A 118 -9.17 -2.51 -19.39
C SER A 118 -8.84 -3.44 -20.56
N GLU A 119 -7.61 -3.97 -20.62
CA GLU A 119 -7.21 -4.95 -21.63
C GLU A 119 -7.99 -6.26 -21.53
N LYS A 120 -8.29 -6.72 -20.31
CA LYS A 120 -9.10 -7.92 -20.07
C LYS A 120 -10.55 -7.71 -20.50
N ILE A 121 -11.16 -6.58 -20.14
CA ILE A 121 -12.53 -6.23 -20.53
C ILE A 121 -12.65 -6.14 -22.05
N ALA A 122 -11.71 -5.46 -22.71
CA ALA A 122 -11.72 -5.34 -24.16
C ALA A 122 -11.63 -6.71 -24.86
N LYS A 123 -10.80 -7.63 -24.36
CA LYS A 123 -10.71 -8.99 -24.87
C LYS A 123 -12.02 -9.76 -24.71
N ASN A 124 -12.64 -9.69 -23.54
CA ASN A 124 -13.90 -10.36 -23.27
C ASN A 124 -15.04 -9.87 -24.19
N LEU A 125 -15.10 -8.56 -24.46
CA LEU A 125 -16.07 -7.96 -25.39
C LEU A 125 -15.82 -8.35 -26.85
N ALA A 126 -14.57 -8.58 -27.23
CA ALA A 126 -14.23 -8.99 -28.60
C ALA A 126 -14.60 -10.46 -28.92
N TYR A 127 -14.82 -11.30 -27.91
CA TYR A 127 -15.22 -12.70 -28.05
C TYR A 127 -16.68 -12.99 -27.69
N SER A 128 -17.43 -11.97 -27.30
CA SER A 128 -18.87 -12.03 -27.05
C SER A 128 -19.68 -11.53 -28.27
#